data_767c860b0de825b61397fa9da8dd0e3b
#
_entry.id   767c860b0de825b61397fa9da8dd0e3b
#
_cell.length_a   1.000
_cell.length_b   1.000
_cell.length_c   1.000
_cell.angle_alpha   90.00
_cell.angle_beta   90.00
_cell.angle_gamma   90.00
#
_symmetry.space_group_name_H-M   'P 1'
#
loop_
_entity.id
_entity.type
_entity.pdbx_description
1 polymer ?
#
loop_
_entity_poly.entity_id
_entity_poly.type
_entity_poly.pdbx_seq_one_letter_code
_entity_poly.pdbx_strand_id
1 'polypeptide(L)'
;MPSIQESKLAFIGGGNMASAIIGGLLSKGVNKQNICVSEPWDVNREKIAALGVRTTTSNVEAGGDADLVIIAVKPQVTKGVCQELGGAWSPRATLPVVVSIAAGITLDSLKEWLTTSDSRTAHTVRVMPNTPALVGEGASGAFASTDITSDEKELVNAMLGSVSKATEWVDREDLLDVVTGLSGSGPAYFFAMVEHLVASATALGLPEDQATRLATQTCLGAGKMMVESSDSPSQLRKNVTSPNGTTYAALQTFESLNFKEIVNKSVQAATARSAELGNPSTKP
;
A
#
# COMPACT_ATOMS: atom_id res chain seq x y z
N MET A 1 -3.93 -16.05 18.05
CA MET A 1 -4.65 -15.93 16.75
C MET A 1 -4.34 -17.13 15.87
N PRO A 2 -5.28 -17.58 14.97
CA PRO A 2 -4.95 -18.59 13.97
C PRO A 2 -3.89 -18.05 13.00
N SER A 3 -3.16 -18.97 12.33
CA SER A 3 -2.24 -18.56 11.25
C SER A 3 -3.02 -17.93 10.09
N ILE A 4 -2.34 -17.18 9.20
CA ILE A 4 -3.00 -16.56 8.04
C ILE A 4 -3.67 -17.61 7.13
N GLN A 5 -3.15 -18.83 7.07
CA GLN A 5 -3.71 -19.94 6.30
C GLN A 5 -5.03 -20.45 6.84
N GLU A 6 -5.22 -20.36 8.17
CA GLU A 6 -6.41 -20.85 8.89
C GLU A 6 -7.42 -19.75 9.13
N SER A 7 -7.00 -18.46 9.07
CA SER A 7 -7.84 -17.31 9.36
C SER A 7 -8.88 -17.09 8.26
N LYS A 8 -10.06 -16.67 8.70
CA LYS A 8 -11.11 -16.15 7.81
C LYS A 8 -10.84 -14.68 7.51
N LEU A 9 -10.71 -14.35 6.23
CA LEU A 9 -10.34 -13.04 5.75
C LEU A 9 -11.52 -12.40 5.01
N ALA A 10 -11.88 -11.20 5.38
CA ALA A 10 -12.88 -10.42 4.67
C ALA A 10 -12.24 -9.19 4.01
N PHE A 11 -12.55 -8.98 2.76
CA PHE A 11 -12.21 -7.75 2.05
C PHE A 11 -13.49 -6.96 1.80
N ILE A 12 -13.51 -5.72 2.25
CA ILE A 12 -14.60 -4.79 1.99
C ILE A 12 -14.12 -3.83 0.89
N GLY A 13 -14.57 -4.14 -0.33
CA GLY A 13 -14.07 -3.57 -1.58
C GLY A 13 -13.14 -4.52 -2.35
N GLY A 14 -13.40 -4.69 -3.65
CA GLY A 14 -12.69 -5.58 -4.57
C GLY A 14 -11.86 -4.82 -5.63
N GLY A 15 -11.29 -3.66 -5.27
CA GLY A 15 -10.46 -2.87 -6.18
C GLY A 15 -9.08 -3.49 -6.45
N ASN A 16 -8.23 -2.80 -7.24
CA ASN A 16 -6.93 -3.31 -7.66
C ASN A 16 -6.02 -3.73 -6.49
N MET A 17 -5.98 -2.94 -5.39
CA MET A 17 -5.14 -3.28 -4.24
C MET A 17 -5.67 -4.52 -3.51
N ALA A 18 -7.00 -4.64 -3.32
CA ALA A 18 -7.61 -5.84 -2.76
C ALA A 18 -7.29 -7.07 -3.63
N SER A 19 -7.43 -6.95 -4.95
CA SER A 19 -7.10 -8.01 -5.90
C SER A 19 -5.64 -8.46 -5.79
N ALA A 20 -4.71 -7.51 -5.65
CA ALA A 20 -3.30 -7.80 -5.47
C ALA A 20 -3.06 -8.61 -4.18
N ILE A 21 -3.59 -8.13 -3.04
CA ILE A 21 -3.43 -8.80 -1.75
C ILE A 21 -4.05 -10.21 -1.79
N ILE A 22 -5.24 -10.36 -2.36
CA ILE A 22 -5.91 -11.66 -2.51
C ILE A 22 -5.04 -12.60 -3.37
N GLY A 23 -4.57 -12.14 -4.53
CA GLY A 23 -3.67 -12.92 -5.39
C GLY A 23 -2.39 -13.36 -4.68
N GLY A 24 -1.77 -12.44 -3.92
CA GLY A 24 -0.61 -12.72 -3.10
C GLY A 24 -0.89 -13.76 -2.00
N LEU A 25 -2.01 -13.65 -1.29
CA LEU A 25 -2.43 -14.62 -0.26
C LEU A 25 -2.65 -16.01 -0.85
N LEU A 26 -3.34 -16.09 -1.98
CA LEU A 26 -3.57 -17.35 -2.68
C LEU A 26 -2.25 -18.00 -3.13
N SER A 27 -1.29 -17.21 -3.62
CA SER A 27 0.04 -17.70 -4.01
C SER A 27 0.86 -18.22 -2.82
N LYS A 28 0.56 -17.75 -1.60
CA LYS A 28 1.15 -18.20 -0.34
C LYS A 28 0.38 -19.36 0.32
N GLY A 29 -0.61 -19.94 -0.38
CA GLY A 29 -1.33 -21.12 0.06
C GLY A 29 -2.51 -20.85 0.99
N VAL A 30 -2.97 -19.61 1.13
CA VAL A 30 -4.21 -19.32 1.84
C VAL A 30 -5.38 -19.97 1.11
N ASN A 31 -6.24 -20.68 1.84
CA ASN A 31 -7.39 -21.34 1.24
C ASN A 31 -8.39 -20.31 0.73
N LYS A 32 -8.72 -20.38 -0.57
CA LYS A 32 -9.68 -19.51 -1.21
C LYS A 32 -11.07 -19.49 -0.53
N GLN A 33 -11.47 -20.57 0.13
CA GLN A 33 -12.72 -20.64 0.87
C GLN A 33 -12.71 -19.83 2.17
N ASN A 34 -11.52 -19.48 2.68
CA ASN A 34 -11.35 -18.61 3.83
C ASN A 34 -11.40 -17.12 3.48
N ILE A 35 -11.47 -16.78 2.19
CA ILE A 35 -11.51 -15.39 1.71
C ILE A 35 -12.91 -15.08 1.22
N CYS A 36 -13.52 -14.00 1.74
CA CYS A 36 -14.78 -13.45 1.29
C CYS A 36 -14.62 -11.97 0.95
N VAL A 37 -15.14 -11.55 -0.19
CA VAL A 37 -15.01 -10.17 -0.67
C VAL A 37 -16.40 -9.56 -0.87
N SER A 38 -16.67 -8.46 -0.19
CA SER A 38 -17.83 -7.62 -0.49
C SER A 38 -17.48 -6.60 -1.55
N GLU A 39 -18.16 -6.68 -2.71
CA GLU A 39 -17.99 -5.75 -3.82
C GLU A 39 -19.35 -5.51 -4.50
N PRO A 40 -19.89 -4.29 -4.44
CA PRO A 40 -21.21 -4.01 -5.02
C PRO A 40 -21.21 -3.96 -6.55
N TRP A 41 -20.05 -3.67 -7.21
CA TRP A 41 -19.96 -3.53 -8.65
C TRP A 41 -19.72 -4.87 -9.32
N ASP A 42 -20.63 -5.28 -10.20
CA ASP A 42 -20.62 -6.58 -10.87
C ASP A 42 -19.29 -6.84 -11.58
N VAL A 43 -18.78 -5.87 -12.35
CA VAL A 43 -17.51 -6.02 -13.11
C VAL A 43 -16.31 -6.33 -12.21
N ASN A 44 -16.19 -5.66 -11.07
CA ASN A 44 -15.13 -5.93 -10.12
C ASN A 44 -15.38 -7.26 -9.39
N ARG A 45 -16.64 -7.52 -9.00
CA ARG A 45 -16.99 -8.76 -8.31
C ARG A 45 -16.72 -10.00 -9.16
N GLU A 46 -17.01 -9.95 -10.46
CA GLU A 46 -16.70 -11.03 -11.40
C GLU A 46 -15.18 -11.27 -11.52
N LYS A 47 -14.38 -10.19 -11.61
CA LYS A 47 -12.91 -10.31 -11.62
C LYS A 47 -12.37 -10.98 -10.35
N ILE A 48 -12.90 -10.62 -9.19
CA ILE A 48 -12.53 -11.23 -7.91
C ILE A 48 -13.00 -12.69 -7.85
N ALA A 49 -14.23 -12.97 -8.26
CA ALA A 49 -14.78 -14.33 -8.31
C ALA A 49 -13.95 -15.28 -9.21
N ALA A 50 -13.36 -14.74 -10.28
CA ALA A 50 -12.46 -15.50 -11.15
C ALA A 50 -11.19 -16.00 -10.43
N LEU A 51 -10.79 -15.40 -9.31
CA LEU A 51 -9.73 -15.90 -8.42
C LEU A 51 -10.16 -17.14 -7.62
N GLY A 52 -11.46 -17.47 -7.62
CA GLY A 52 -12.05 -18.64 -6.95
C GLY A 52 -12.38 -18.38 -5.48
N VAL A 53 -12.32 -17.14 -5.00
CA VAL A 53 -12.74 -16.75 -3.64
C VAL A 53 -14.25 -16.49 -3.58
N ARG A 54 -14.80 -16.46 -2.37
CA ARG A 54 -16.21 -16.12 -2.15
C ARG A 54 -16.43 -14.64 -2.37
N THR A 55 -17.54 -14.28 -3.01
CA THR A 55 -17.93 -12.88 -3.25
C THR A 55 -19.38 -12.64 -2.85
N THR A 56 -19.67 -11.46 -2.37
CA THR A 56 -21.02 -10.99 -2.00
C THR A 56 -21.14 -9.50 -2.26
N THR A 57 -22.36 -8.96 -2.17
CA THR A 57 -22.62 -7.51 -2.15
C THR A 57 -22.80 -6.97 -0.73
N SER A 58 -22.84 -7.84 0.29
CA SER A 58 -23.09 -7.48 1.69
C SER A 58 -21.78 -7.42 2.49
N ASN A 59 -21.49 -6.26 3.08
CA ASN A 59 -20.34 -6.09 3.97
C ASN A 59 -20.47 -6.96 5.23
N VAL A 60 -21.69 -7.06 5.76
CA VAL A 60 -21.99 -7.87 6.96
C VAL A 60 -21.80 -9.35 6.67
N GLU A 61 -22.24 -9.84 5.51
CA GLU A 61 -22.02 -11.24 5.12
C GLU A 61 -20.53 -11.54 4.98
N ALA A 62 -19.75 -10.64 4.37
CA ALA A 62 -18.32 -10.84 4.22
C ALA A 62 -17.58 -10.78 5.56
N GLY A 63 -17.86 -9.77 6.40
CA GLY A 63 -17.11 -9.48 7.63
C GLY A 63 -17.69 -10.11 8.89
N GLY A 64 -18.86 -10.79 8.82
CA GLY A 64 -19.61 -11.21 9.98
C GLY A 64 -18.88 -12.23 10.88
N ASP A 65 -18.09 -13.13 10.32
CA ASP A 65 -17.34 -14.17 11.04
C ASP A 65 -15.83 -14.15 10.77
N ALA A 66 -15.33 -13.09 10.12
CA ALA A 66 -13.92 -12.95 9.78
C ALA A 66 -13.03 -12.72 11.01
N ASP A 67 -11.80 -13.22 10.96
CA ASP A 67 -10.74 -12.97 11.96
C ASP A 67 -9.97 -11.68 11.60
N LEU A 68 -9.82 -11.40 10.30
CA LEU A 68 -9.17 -10.20 9.76
C LEU A 68 -10.08 -9.56 8.70
N VAL A 69 -10.39 -8.29 8.87
CA VAL A 69 -11.20 -7.50 7.93
C VAL A 69 -10.34 -6.41 7.31
N ILE A 70 -10.27 -6.41 5.99
CA ILE A 70 -9.51 -5.43 5.20
C ILE A 70 -10.49 -4.42 4.60
N ILE A 71 -10.43 -3.17 5.05
CA ILE A 71 -11.21 -2.06 4.50
C ILE A 71 -10.45 -1.51 3.29
N ALA A 72 -10.92 -1.87 2.09
CA ALA A 72 -10.31 -1.57 0.81
C ALA A 72 -11.21 -0.72 -0.10
N VAL A 73 -12.16 -0.01 0.50
CA VAL A 73 -13.07 0.92 -0.20
C VAL A 73 -12.46 2.32 -0.28
N LYS A 74 -13.06 3.16 -1.13
CA LYS A 74 -12.68 4.58 -1.21
C LYS A 74 -12.95 5.31 0.12
N PRO A 75 -12.14 6.31 0.50
CA PRO A 75 -12.31 7.03 1.77
C PRO A 75 -13.71 7.58 2.02
N GLN A 76 -14.40 8.03 0.95
CA GLN A 76 -15.71 8.65 1.03
C GLN A 76 -16.83 7.73 1.56
N VAL A 77 -16.68 6.41 1.38
CA VAL A 77 -17.67 5.42 1.81
C VAL A 77 -17.23 4.65 3.07
N THR A 78 -15.98 4.83 3.52
CA THR A 78 -15.41 4.08 4.64
C THR A 78 -16.22 4.22 5.93
N LYS A 79 -16.71 5.43 6.25
CA LYS A 79 -17.50 5.67 7.46
C LYS A 79 -18.75 4.79 7.50
N GLY A 80 -19.55 4.79 6.44
CA GLY A 80 -20.78 3.99 6.39
C GLY A 80 -20.53 2.50 6.50
N VAL A 81 -19.48 2.02 5.81
CA VAL A 81 -19.04 0.62 5.88
C VAL A 81 -18.60 0.23 7.30
N CYS A 82 -17.80 1.05 7.97
CA CYS A 82 -17.34 0.77 9.33
C CYS A 82 -18.51 0.75 10.31
N GLN A 83 -19.46 1.69 10.21
CA GLN A 83 -20.64 1.73 11.08
C GLN A 83 -21.55 0.52 10.88
N GLU A 84 -21.76 0.07 9.64
CA GLU A 84 -22.49 -1.15 9.32
C GLU A 84 -21.86 -2.39 9.97
N LEU A 85 -20.54 -2.53 9.85
CA LEU A 85 -19.80 -3.65 10.42
C LEU A 85 -19.80 -3.61 11.96
N GLY A 86 -19.52 -2.44 12.57
CA GLY A 86 -19.53 -2.26 14.02
C GLY A 86 -20.89 -2.65 14.63
N GLY A 87 -21.98 -2.23 14.00
CA GLY A 87 -23.33 -2.63 14.40
C GLY A 87 -23.58 -4.14 14.32
N ALA A 88 -23.08 -4.78 13.27
CA ALA A 88 -23.24 -6.22 13.06
C ALA A 88 -22.41 -7.09 14.00
N TRP A 89 -21.31 -6.56 14.56
CA TRP A 89 -20.40 -7.32 15.42
C TRP A 89 -20.81 -7.38 16.89
N SER A 90 -21.83 -6.66 17.32
CA SER A 90 -22.28 -6.65 18.72
C SER A 90 -22.56 -8.06 19.30
N PRO A 91 -23.11 -9.04 18.56
CA PRO A 91 -23.33 -10.39 19.06
C PRO A 91 -22.05 -11.25 19.17
N ARG A 92 -20.92 -10.82 18.58
CA ARG A 92 -19.68 -11.62 18.56
C ARG A 92 -19.00 -11.65 19.92
N ALA A 93 -18.48 -12.81 20.31
CA ALA A 93 -17.67 -12.95 21.52
C ALA A 93 -16.31 -12.23 21.36
N THR A 94 -15.69 -12.34 20.18
CA THR A 94 -14.42 -11.70 19.82
C THR A 94 -14.60 -10.85 18.57
N LEU A 95 -13.98 -9.66 18.56
CA LEU A 95 -13.98 -8.78 17.39
C LEU A 95 -12.81 -9.13 16.47
N PRO A 96 -12.92 -8.88 15.14
CA PRO A 96 -11.82 -9.10 14.21
C PRO A 96 -10.72 -8.04 14.39
N VAL A 97 -9.54 -8.32 13.87
CA VAL A 97 -8.57 -7.26 13.56
C VAL A 97 -9.03 -6.54 12.29
N VAL A 98 -8.99 -5.23 12.29
CA VAL A 98 -9.38 -4.41 11.14
C VAL A 98 -8.16 -3.71 10.57
N VAL A 99 -7.87 -3.96 9.29
CA VAL A 99 -6.84 -3.26 8.53
C VAL A 99 -7.49 -2.31 7.54
N SER A 100 -7.21 -1.03 7.65
CA SER A 100 -7.64 -0.04 6.64
C SER A 100 -6.49 0.33 5.72
N ILE A 101 -6.72 0.19 4.41
CA ILE A 101 -5.84 0.71 3.36
C ILE A 101 -6.41 1.99 2.72
N ALA A 102 -7.48 2.54 3.30
CA ALA A 102 -8.10 3.77 2.83
C ALA A 102 -7.26 5.00 3.22
N ALA A 103 -6.78 5.74 2.22
CA ALA A 103 -5.97 6.93 2.46
C ALA A 103 -6.75 8.00 3.24
N GLY A 104 -6.06 8.69 4.16
CA GLY A 104 -6.63 9.82 4.89
C GLY A 104 -7.69 9.46 5.94
N ILE A 105 -7.86 8.21 6.32
CA ILE A 105 -8.77 7.78 7.41
C ILE A 105 -7.92 7.50 8.66
N THR A 106 -8.12 8.26 9.72
CA THR A 106 -7.34 8.13 10.97
C THR A 106 -7.80 6.94 11.83
N LEU A 107 -6.93 6.46 12.72
CA LEU A 107 -7.30 5.42 13.69
C LEU A 107 -8.46 5.85 14.59
N ASP A 108 -8.46 7.10 15.04
CA ASP A 108 -9.55 7.62 15.87
C ASP A 108 -10.89 7.57 15.15
N SER A 109 -10.91 7.95 13.86
CA SER A 109 -12.11 7.81 13.02
C SER A 109 -12.53 6.34 12.86
N LEU A 110 -11.59 5.44 12.62
CA LEU A 110 -11.89 4.00 12.50
C LEU A 110 -12.44 3.45 13.82
N LYS A 111 -11.83 3.78 14.97
CA LYS A 111 -12.29 3.39 16.29
C LYS A 111 -13.72 3.85 16.55
N GLU A 112 -13.98 5.15 16.33
CA GLU A 112 -15.32 5.72 16.50
C GLU A 112 -16.36 4.96 15.67
N TRP A 113 -16.07 4.73 14.38
CA TRP A 113 -17.05 4.16 13.46
C TRP A 113 -17.22 2.64 13.60
N LEU A 114 -16.21 1.92 14.11
CA LEU A 114 -16.23 0.48 14.34
C LEU A 114 -16.71 0.10 15.75
N THR A 115 -17.02 1.07 16.61
CA THR A 115 -17.53 0.82 17.95
C THR A 115 -18.88 0.11 17.87
N THR A 116 -18.99 -1.04 18.54
CA THR A 116 -20.20 -1.85 18.63
C THR A 116 -21.24 -1.21 19.55
N SER A 117 -22.50 -1.64 19.48
CA SER A 117 -23.56 -1.11 20.33
C SER A 117 -23.35 -1.38 21.84
N ASP A 118 -22.53 -2.38 22.18
CA ASP A 118 -22.08 -2.67 23.55
C ASP A 118 -20.74 -2.01 23.91
N SER A 119 -20.33 -1.01 23.16
CA SER A 119 -19.15 -0.16 23.39
C SER A 119 -17.79 -0.87 23.29
N ARG A 120 -17.71 -2.02 22.63
CA ARG A 120 -16.43 -2.65 22.28
C ARG A 120 -15.90 -2.11 20.97
N THR A 121 -14.58 -2.10 20.81
CA THR A 121 -13.91 -1.60 19.61
C THR A 121 -12.95 -2.66 19.08
N ALA A 122 -12.99 -2.90 17.77
CA ALA A 122 -12.03 -3.78 17.12
C ALA A 122 -10.60 -3.16 17.14
N HIS A 123 -9.58 -3.99 17.29
CA HIS A 123 -8.20 -3.54 17.12
C HIS A 123 -7.97 -3.13 15.67
N THR A 124 -7.38 -1.97 15.47
CA THR A 124 -7.29 -1.36 14.15
C THR A 124 -5.85 -1.09 13.73
N VAL A 125 -5.58 -1.29 12.45
CA VAL A 125 -4.31 -1.01 11.80
C VAL A 125 -4.57 -0.17 10.56
N ARG A 126 -3.86 0.94 10.43
CA ARG A 126 -3.77 1.68 9.17
C ARG A 126 -2.57 1.18 8.38
N VAL A 127 -2.77 0.97 7.10
CA VAL A 127 -1.70 0.56 6.19
C VAL A 127 -1.69 1.47 4.97
N MET A 128 -0.52 1.91 4.59
CA MET A 128 -0.27 2.60 3.33
C MET A 128 0.57 1.72 2.41
N PRO A 129 -0.08 0.91 1.56
CA PRO A 129 0.60 0.10 0.54
C PRO A 129 0.94 0.96 -0.68
N ASN A 130 1.59 0.37 -1.67
CA ASN A 130 1.83 1.01 -2.96
C ASN A 130 1.55 0.07 -4.15
N THR A 131 1.45 0.63 -5.34
CA THR A 131 1.06 -0.10 -6.55
C THR A 131 2.00 -1.25 -6.97
N PRO A 132 3.33 -1.25 -6.67
CA PRO A 132 4.17 -2.43 -6.93
C PRO A 132 3.71 -3.71 -6.23
N ALA A 133 2.83 -3.63 -5.25
CA ALA A 133 2.13 -4.79 -4.67
C ALA A 133 1.43 -5.65 -5.73
N LEU A 134 1.00 -5.06 -6.86
CA LEU A 134 0.39 -5.79 -8.00
C LEU A 134 1.32 -6.83 -8.64
N VAL A 135 2.62 -6.66 -8.47
CA VAL A 135 3.65 -7.59 -8.97
C VAL A 135 4.47 -8.23 -7.85
N GLY A 136 4.00 -8.15 -6.59
CA GLY A 136 4.65 -8.75 -5.43
C GLY A 136 5.89 -8.01 -4.93
N GLU A 137 6.11 -6.77 -5.38
CA GLU A 137 7.26 -5.92 -5.05
C GLU A 137 6.82 -4.67 -4.25
N GLY A 138 5.76 -4.80 -3.45
CA GLY A 138 5.21 -3.69 -2.67
C GLY A 138 6.13 -3.25 -1.53
N ALA A 139 5.95 -1.98 -1.14
CA ALA A 139 6.41 -1.42 0.13
C ALA A 139 5.22 -0.86 0.88
N SER A 140 5.07 -1.21 2.15
CA SER A 140 3.93 -0.82 2.98
C SER A 140 4.40 -0.19 4.29
N GLY A 141 3.81 0.93 4.68
CA GLY A 141 3.89 1.42 6.05
C GLY A 141 2.64 1.04 6.84
N ALA A 142 2.81 0.75 8.12
CA ALA A 142 1.71 0.36 9.00
C ALA A 142 1.77 1.12 10.33
N PHE A 143 0.61 1.48 10.86
CA PHE A 143 0.45 2.03 12.20
C PHE A 143 -0.76 1.38 12.88
N ALA A 144 -0.59 0.94 14.13
CA ALA A 144 -1.62 0.21 14.86
C ALA A 144 -2.14 0.99 16.07
N SER A 145 -3.35 0.65 16.47
CA SER A 145 -3.89 1.02 17.78
C SER A 145 -3.03 0.43 18.91
N THR A 146 -3.00 1.09 20.06
CA THR A 146 -2.14 0.72 21.19
C THR A 146 -2.47 -0.62 21.84
N ASP A 147 -3.66 -1.13 21.58
CA ASP A 147 -4.21 -2.37 22.11
C ASP A 147 -3.95 -3.59 21.21
N ILE A 148 -3.31 -3.40 20.03
CA ILE A 148 -2.97 -4.51 19.14
C ILE A 148 -1.99 -5.49 19.81
N THR A 149 -2.28 -6.77 19.70
CA THR A 149 -1.42 -7.84 20.24
C THR A 149 -0.30 -8.22 19.26
N SER A 150 0.71 -8.95 19.78
CA SER A 150 1.79 -9.48 18.93
C SER A 150 1.28 -10.45 17.87
N ASP A 151 0.35 -11.35 18.24
CA ASP A 151 -0.25 -12.32 17.30
C ASP A 151 -1.02 -11.61 16.16
N GLU A 152 -1.73 -10.54 16.50
CA GLU A 152 -2.45 -9.72 15.51
C GLU A 152 -1.49 -8.99 14.57
N LYS A 153 -0.38 -8.46 15.08
CA LYS A 153 0.68 -7.88 14.25
C LYS A 153 1.29 -8.93 13.32
N GLU A 154 1.52 -10.14 13.79
CA GLU A 154 2.02 -11.23 12.96
C GLU A 154 1.02 -11.61 11.85
N LEU A 155 -0.28 -11.64 12.15
CA LEU A 155 -1.33 -11.88 11.16
C LEU A 155 -1.33 -10.78 10.07
N VAL A 156 -1.23 -9.51 10.47
CA VAL A 156 -1.14 -8.38 9.54
C VAL A 156 0.16 -8.43 8.73
N ASN A 157 1.30 -8.76 9.35
CA ASN A 157 2.57 -8.94 8.64
C ASN A 157 2.50 -10.07 7.61
N ALA A 158 1.87 -11.18 7.95
CA ALA A 158 1.68 -12.31 7.01
C ALA A 158 0.81 -11.90 5.80
N MET A 159 -0.24 -11.10 6.04
CA MET A 159 -1.08 -10.55 4.98
C MET A 159 -0.26 -9.60 4.09
N LEU A 160 0.44 -8.62 4.67
CA LEU A 160 1.23 -7.64 3.91
C LEU A 160 2.40 -8.29 3.17
N GLY A 161 3.08 -9.25 3.79
CA GLY A 161 4.17 -10.02 3.20
C GLY A 161 3.75 -10.88 2.00
N SER A 162 2.46 -11.01 1.74
CA SER A 162 1.97 -11.66 0.52
C SER A 162 2.20 -10.83 -0.75
N VAL A 163 2.34 -9.50 -0.62
CA VAL A 163 2.46 -8.56 -1.75
C VAL A 163 3.56 -7.51 -1.55
N SER A 164 4.10 -7.38 -0.34
CA SER A 164 5.12 -6.38 0.00
C SER A 164 6.43 -7.08 0.38
N LYS A 165 7.54 -6.62 -0.18
CA LYS A 165 8.89 -7.04 0.20
C LYS A 165 9.41 -6.26 1.41
N ALA A 166 8.88 -5.06 1.62
CA ALA A 166 9.18 -4.23 2.78
C ALA A 166 7.88 -3.85 3.50
N THR A 167 7.84 -4.07 4.81
CA THR A 167 6.75 -3.62 5.68
C THR A 167 7.37 -2.96 6.90
N GLU A 168 7.07 -1.66 7.07
CA GLU A 168 7.61 -0.85 8.16
C GLU A 168 6.49 -0.40 9.09
N TRP A 169 6.65 -0.71 10.39
CA TRP A 169 5.75 -0.21 11.41
C TRP A 169 6.27 1.13 11.94
N VAL A 170 5.47 2.17 11.77
CA VAL A 170 5.80 3.49 12.30
C VAL A 170 5.30 3.64 13.74
N ASP A 171 5.97 4.47 14.53
CA ASP A 171 5.69 4.69 15.94
C ASP A 171 4.69 5.82 16.20
N ARG A 172 4.37 6.61 15.17
CA ARG A 172 3.36 7.67 15.20
C ARG A 172 2.52 7.67 13.94
N GLU A 173 1.24 7.96 14.08
CA GLU A 173 0.28 7.92 12.97
C GLU A 173 0.59 8.93 11.86
N ASP A 174 1.08 10.12 12.22
CA ASP A 174 1.44 11.19 11.26
C ASP A 174 2.59 10.79 10.32
N LEU A 175 3.43 9.82 10.70
CA LEU A 175 4.46 9.29 9.82
C LEU A 175 3.89 8.48 8.64
N LEU A 176 2.63 8.05 8.69
CA LEU A 176 1.98 7.44 7.51
C LEU A 176 1.78 8.45 6.37
N ASP A 177 1.69 9.74 6.67
CA ASP A 177 1.66 10.78 5.63
C ASP A 177 3.03 10.90 4.94
N VAL A 178 4.11 10.75 5.71
CA VAL A 178 5.48 10.69 5.17
C VAL A 178 5.67 9.43 4.33
N VAL A 179 5.20 8.27 4.82
CA VAL A 179 5.18 7.01 4.05
C VAL A 179 4.41 7.19 2.73
N THR A 180 3.26 7.89 2.78
CA THR A 180 2.48 8.20 1.57
C THR A 180 3.31 9.02 0.57
N GLY A 181 3.99 10.07 1.04
CA GLY A 181 4.86 10.90 0.20
C GLY A 181 6.09 10.15 -0.33
N LEU A 182 6.62 9.20 0.43
CA LEU A 182 7.82 8.44 0.06
C LEU A 182 7.49 7.23 -0.82
N SER A 183 6.74 6.26 -0.30
CA SER A 183 6.51 4.97 -0.95
C SER A 183 5.13 4.86 -1.60
N GLY A 184 4.10 5.50 -1.07
CA GLY A 184 2.76 5.52 -1.66
C GLY A 184 2.76 6.20 -3.03
N SER A 185 3.27 7.42 -3.11
CA SER A 185 3.42 8.21 -4.34
C SER A 185 4.70 7.88 -5.11
N GLY A 186 5.68 7.28 -4.47
CA GLY A 186 7.01 6.98 -5.00
C GLY A 186 7.06 6.30 -6.36
N PRO A 187 6.22 5.32 -6.66
CA PRO A 187 6.21 4.68 -7.98
C PRO A 187 6.05 5.69 -9.13
N ALA A 188 5.21 6.72 -8.95
CA ALA A 188 5.01 7.75 -9.96
C ALA A 188 6.27 8.58 -10.21
N TYR A 189 7.14 8.77 -9.20
CA TYR A 189 8.40 9.50 -9.36
C TYR A 189 9.37 8.74 -10.27
N PHE A 190 9.44 7.41 -10.09
CA PHE A 190 10.27 6.55 -10.94
C PHE A 190 9.68 6.43 -12.35
N PHE A 191 8.35 6.36 -12.50
CA PHE A 191 7.71 6.35 -13.82
C PHE A 191 8.01 7.65 -14.58
N ALA A 192 7.88 8.82 -13.93
CA ALA A 192 8.22 10.11 -14.54
C ALA A 192 9.71 10.19 -14.89
N MET A 193 10.61 9.70 -14.03
CA MET A 193 12.04 9.67 -14.32
C MET A 193 12.33 8.83 -15.58
N VAL A 194 11.76 7.62 -15.67
CA VAL A 194 11.94 6.73 -16.84
C VAL A 194 11.34 7.37 -18.10
N GLU A 195 10.15 7.97 -18.01
CA GLU A 195 9.52 8.71 -19.11
C GLU A 195 10.45 9.78 -19.69
N HIS A 196 11.03 10.61 -18.82
CA HIS A 196 11.93 11.67 -19.25
C HIS A 196 13.29 11.18 -19.75
N LEU A 197 13.81 10.07 -19.21
CA LEU A 197 15.00 9.42 -19.76
C LEU A 197 14.75 8.90 -21.18
N VAL A 198 13.62 8.27 -21.43
CA VAL A 198 13.21 7.79 -22.76
C VAL A 198 13.09 8.96 -23.73
N ALA A 199 12.36 10.02 -23.36
CA ALA A 199 12.18 11.20 -24.19
C ALA A 199 13.52 11.86 -24.56
N SER A 200 14.44 11.99 -23.58
CA SER A 200 15.75 12.59 -23.81
C SER A 200 16.63 11.73 -24.73
N ALA A 201 16.65 10.41 -24.53
CA ALA A 201 17.41 9.50 -25.39
C ALA A 201 16.87 9.49 -26.83
N THR A 202 15.56 9.55 -26.99
CA THR A 202 14.90 9.62 -28.31
C THR A 202 15.23 10.93 -29.01
N ALA A 203 15.25 12.04 -28.31
CA ALA A 203 15.66 13.34 -28.87
C ALA A 203 17.13 13.35 -29.32
N LEU A 204 17.98 12.50 -28.75
CA LEU A 204 19.38 12.30 -29.14
C LEU A 204 19.56 11.25 -30.26
N GLY A 205 18.46 10.71 -30.81
CA GLY A 205 18.48 9.83 -31.97
C GLY A 205 18.38 8.33 -31.67
N LEU A 206 18.22 7.91 -30.40
CA LEU A 206 17.96 6.50 -30.10
C LEU A 206 16.49 6.18 -30.42
N PRO A 207 16.18 5.05 -31.13
CA PRO A 207 14.80 4.65 -31.35
C PRO A 207 14.03 4.50 -30.04
N GLU A 208 12.80 5.02 -29.98
CA GLU A 208 11.98 5.10 -28.75
C GLU A 208 11.77 3.76 -28.08
N ASP A 209 11.54 2.70 -28.87
CA ASP A 209 11.35 1.33 -28.38
C ASP A 209 12.62 0.78 -27.71
N GLN A 210 13.81 1.12 -28.23
CA GLN A 210 15.10 0.76 -27.63
C GLN A 210 15.36 1.58 -26.36
N ALA A 211 15.10 2.89 -26.40
CA ALA A 211 15.21 3.77 -25.25
C ALA A 211 14.33 3.29 -24.09
N THR A 212 13.08 2.90 -24.38
CA THR A 212 12.12 2.40 -23.42
C THR A 212 12.64 1.11 -22.75
N ARG A 213 13.07 0.12 -23.54
CA ARG A 213 13.61 -1.13 -22.98
C ARG A 213 14.83 -0.90 -22.10
N LEU A 214 15.76 -0.07 -22.55
CA LEU A 214 16.99 0.23 -21.80
C LEU A 214 16.71 0.98 -20.51
N ALA A 215 15.89 2.04 -20.55
CA ALA A 215 15.58 2.84 -19.38
C ALA A 215 14.79 2.04 -18.33
N THR A 216 13.79 1.27 -18.76
CA THR A 216 13.00 0.42 -17.86
C THR A 216 13.88 -0.64 -17.19
N GLN A 217 14.73 -1.35 -17.96
CA GLN A 217 15.63 -2.34 -17.39
C GLN A 217 16.69 -1.73 -16.47
N THR A 218 17.17 -0.54 -16.79
CA THR A 218 18.13 0.19 -15.94
C THR A 218 17.49 0.57 -14.59
N CYS A 219 16.25 1.07 -14.62
CA CYS A 219 15.50 1.38 -13.40
C CYS A 219 15.31 0.15 -12.50
N LEU A 220 14.87 -0.97 -13.08
CA LEU A 220 14.73 -2.24 -12.37
C LEU A 220 16.06 -2.72 -11.77
N GLY A 221 17.14 -2.70 -12.58
CA GLY A 221 18.45 -3.14 -12.15
C GLY A 221 19.03 -2.29 -11.01
N ALA A 222 18.89 -0.98 -11.10
CA ALA A 222 19.33 -0.07 -10.05
C ALA A 222 18.54 -0.28 -8.74
N GLY A 223 17.21 -0.45 -8.84
CA GLY A 223 16.36 -0.78 -7.68
C GLY A 223 16.78 -2.09 -7.03
N LYS A 224 16.99 -3.12 -7.84
CA LYS A 224 17.43 -4.43 -7.35
C LYS A 224 18.80 -4.37 -6.67
N MET A 225 19.78 -3.65 -7.24
CA MET A 225 21.07 -3.42 -6.61
C MET A 225 20.95 -2.74 -5.25
N MET A 226 20.07 -1.75 -5.10
CA MET A 226 19.86 -1.07 -3.82
C MET A 226 19.25 -1.98 -2.75
N VAL A 227 18.41 -2.94 -3.14
CA VAL A 227 17.77 -3.89 -2.22
C VAL A 227 18.72 -5.02 -1.81
N GLU A 228 19.56 -5.52 -2.74
CA GLU A 228 20.43 -6.68 -2.51
C GLU A 228 21.80 -6.31 -1.95
N SER A 229 22.24 -5.06 -2.09
CA SER A 229 23.54 -4.59 -1.63
C SER A 229 23.51 -4.13 -0.17
N SER A 230 24.60 -4.32 0.55
CA SER A 230 24.86 -3.68 1.85
C SER A 230 25.32 -2.22 1.73
N ASP A 231 25.69 -1.77 0.53
CA ASP A 231 26.10 -0.39 0.28
C ASP A 231 24.91 0.57 0.30
N SER A 232 25.09 1.74 0.88
CA SER A 232 24.09 2.79 0.81
C SER A 232 23.87 3.28 -0.64
N PRO A 233 22.71 3.86 -0.97
CA PRO A 233 22.46 4.44 -2.29
C PRO A 233 23.55 5.46 -2.70
N SER A 234 24.10 6.21 -1.74
CA SER A 234 25.17 7.17 -1.99
C SER A 234 26.49 6.46 -2.35
N GLN A 235 26.77 5.32 -1.73
CA GLN A 235 27.97 4.54 -2.05
C GLN A 235 27.84 3.86 -3.42
N LEU A 236 26.69 3.25 -3.71
CA LEU A 236 26.39 2.67 -5.04
C LEU A 236 26.57 3.72 -6.15
N ARG A 237 26.05 4.95 -5.94
CA ARG A 237 26.25 6.06 -6.86
C ARG A 237 27.73 6.39 -7.07
N LYS A 238 28.54 6.44 -6.00
CA LYS A 238 29.99 6.68 -6.10
C LYS A 238 30.69 5.58 -6.89
N ASN A 239 30.31 4.32 -6.66
CA ASN A 239 30.96 3.17 -7.30
C ASN A 239 30.81 3.19 -8.84
N VAL A 240 29.77 3.83 -9.38
CA VAL A 240 29.53 3.96 -10.83
C VAL A 240 29.91 5.33 -11.39
N THR A 241 30.60 6.18 -10.59
CA THR A 241 30.96 7.56 -10.99
C THR A 241 32.48 7.71 -11.07
N SER A 242 33.03 7.51 -12.27
CA SER A 242 34.44 7.78 -12.52
C SER A 242 34.71 9.28 -12.66
N PRO A 243 35.84 9.78 -12.16
CA PRO A 243 36.22 11.19 -12.35
C PRO A 243 36.25 11.58 -13.84
N ASN A 244 35.59 12.69 -14.15
CA ASN A 244 35.44 13.21 -15.53
C ASN A 244 34.73 12.26 -16.51
N GLY A 245 34.05 11.21 -16.02
CA GLY A 245 33.26 10.27 -16.84
C GLY A 245 31.88 10.81 -17.20
N THR A 246 31.15 10.04 -17.97
CA THR A 246 29.77 10.38 -18.41
C THR A 246 28.80 10.50 -17.24
N THR A 247 28.89 9.58 -16.28
CA THR A 247 28.06 9.61 -15.04
C THR A 247 28.38 10.87 -14.23
N TYR A 248 29.66 11.24 -14.10
CA TYR A 248 30.07 12.45 -13.40
C TYR A 248 29.44 13.69 -14.04
N ALA A 249 29.52 13.83 -15.38
CA ALA A 249 28.94 14.98 -16.11
C ALA A 249 27.42 15.06 -15.91
N ALA A 250 26.72 13.94 -15.96
CA ALA A 250 25.26 13.88 -15.73
C ALA A 250 24.90 14.30 -14.28
N LEU A 251 25.64 13.81 -13.28
CA LEU A 251 25.38 14.16 -11.89
C LEU A 251 25.70 15.61 -11.56
N GLN A 252 26.73 16.20 -12.19
CA GLN A 252 27.00 17.66 -12.10
C GLN A 252 25.82 18.47 -12.64
N THR A 253 25.20 18.03 -13.74
CA THR A 253 23.99 18.68 -14.28
C THR A 253 22.82 18.59 -13.29
N PHE A 254 22.60 17.42 -12.67
CA PHE A 254 21.57 17.28 -11.62
C PHE A 254 21.81 18.24 -10.45
N GLU A 255 23.07 18.36 -10.01
CA GLU A 255 23.43 19.25 -8.90
C GLU A 255 23.22 20.73 -9.27
N SER A 256 23.69 21.16 -10.45
CA SER A 256 23.52 22.54 -10.95
C SER A 256 22.04 22.96 -11.11
N LEU A 257 21.16 21.99 -11.37
CA LEU A 257 19.70 22.19 -11.49
C LEU A 257 18.95 21.92 -10.16
N ASN A 258 19.67 21.81 -9.04
CA ASN A 258 19.09 21.64 -7.71
C ASN A 258 18.19 20.39 -7.58
N PHE A 259 18.57 19.28 -8.19
CA PHE A 259 17.77 18.03 -8.16
C PHE A 259 17.39 17.60 -6.73
N LYS A 260 18.32 17.75 -5.76
CA LYS A 260 18.03 17.46 -4.33
C LYS A 260 16.84 18.26 -3.83
N GLU A 261 16.77 19.54 -4.16
CA GLU A 261 15.68 20.42 -3.72
C GLU A 261 14.36 20.09 -4.40
N ILE A 262 14.40 19.70 -5.67
CA ILE A 262 13.21 19.23 -6.41
C ILE A 262 12.62 18.00 -5.70
N VAL A 263 13.45 17.00 -5.40
CA VAL A 263 13.01 15.78 -4.70
C VAL A 263 12.44 16.11 -3.31
N ASN A 264 13.16 16.94 -2.53
CA ASN A 264 12.73 17.36 -1.20
C ASN A 264 11.34 18.03 -1.23
N LYS A 265 11.14 19.02 -2.09
CA LYS A 265 9.86 19.71 -2.23
C LYS A 265 8.74 18.79 -2.72
N SER A 266 9.04 17.87 -3.63
CA SER A 266 8.06 16.92 -4.14
C SER A 266 7.54 15.97 -3.05
N VAL A 267 8.43 15.40 -2.23
CA VAL A 267 8.05 14.55 -1.10
C VAL A 267 7.28 15.34 -0.06
N GLN A 268 7.72 16.56 0.28
CA GLN A 268 7.00 17.44 1.21
C GLN A 268 5.59 17.77 0.73
N ALA A 269 5.42 18.09 -0.55
CA ALA A 269 4.12 18.41 -1.14
C ALA A 269 3.16 17.21 -1.08
N ALA A 270 3.65 16.00 -1.39
CA ALA A 270 2.85 14.79 -1.32
C ALA A 270 2.47 14.46 0.14
N THR A 271 3.41 14.61 1.10
CA THR A 271 3.16 14.42 2.54
C THR A 271 2.12 15.41 3.05
N ALA A 272 2.26 16.70 2.74
CA ALA A 272 1.30 17.72 3.15
C ALA A 272 -0.09 17.44 2.57
N ARG A 273 -0.17 17.03 1.30
CA ARG A 273 -1.45 16.68 0.68
C ARG A 273 -2.09 15.44 1.32
N SER A 274 -1.30 14.46 1.74
CA SER A 274 -1.80 13.30 2.49
C SER A 274 -2.44 13.73 3.81
N ALA A 275 -1.77 14.58 4.58
CA ALA A 275 -2.29 15.12 5.84
C ALA A 275 -3.59 15.93 5.63
N GLU A 276 -3.66 16.77 4.59
CA GLU A 276 -4.88 17.50 4.23
C GLU A 276 -6.06 16.55 3.95
N LEU A 277 -5.82 15.49 3.17
CA LEU A 277 -6.86 14.49 2.85
C LEU A 277 -7.35 13.74 4.09
N GLY A 278 -6.52 13.61 5.12
CA GLY A 278 -6.86 13.03 6.42
C GLY A 278 -7.66 13.97 7.33
N ASN A 279 -7.68 15.27 7.05
CA ASN A 279 -8.36 16.25 7.88
C ASN A 279 -9.85 16.37 7.50
N PRO A 280 -10.79 16.07 8.43
CA PRO A 280 -12.23 16.18 8.14
C PRO A 280 -12.68 17.57 7.71
N SER A 281 -11.98 18.63 8.15
CA SER A 281 -12.31 20.03 7.87
C SER A 281 -11.99 20.45 6.41
N THR A 282 -11.25 19.66 5.65
CA THR A 282 -10.86 19.95 4.26
C THR A 282 -11.65 19.16 3.23
N LYS A 283 -12.61 18.34 3.66
CA LYS A 283 -13.48 17.59 2.74
C LYS A 283 -14.55 18.52 2.17
N PRO A 284 -14.65 18.64 0.83
CA PRO A 284 -15.70 19.45 0.19
C PRO A 284 -17.10 18.90 0.45
#